data_e606defd0f4834d6efdcfa0d4b09d554
#
_entry.id   e606defd0f4834d6efdcfa0d4b09d554
#
_cell.length_a   1.000
_cell.length_b   1.000
_cell.length_c   1.000
_cell.angle_alpha   90.00
_cell.angle_beta   90.00
_cell.angle_gamma   90.00
#
_symmetry.space_group_name_H-M   'P 1'
#
loop_
_entity.id
_entity.type
_entity.pdbx_description
1 polymer ?
#
loop_
_entity_poly.entity_id
_entity_poly.type
_entity_poly.pdbx_seq_one_letter_code
_entity_poly.pdbx_strand_id
1 'polypeptide(L)'
;WPTMIPLSVLNMEENQKRKKPLKILLFTGMADSLYFTFCLLFFNVYPQIKSYHIIYATDFPQALKHVVFSFYLIATITPFFISSNRRMYYFGSLMFLSCAVTAIVYFEHLTSVWCFFAALLSVTILFILRSTNKKLKLE
;
A
#
# COMPACT_ATOMS: atom_id res chain seq x y z
N TRP A 1 -4.26 -2.78 -3.70
CA TRP A 1 -3.24 -1.78 -3.42
C TRP A 1 -1.85 -2.15 -3.96
N PRO A 2 -1.35 -3.40 -3.80
CA PRO A 2 0.03 -3.74 -4.21
C PRO A 2 0.26 -3.64 -5.73
N THR A 3 -0.78 -3.67 -6.55
CA THR A 3 -0.72 -3.42 -8.00
C THR A 3 -0.93 -1.95 -8.33
N MET A 4 -1.91 -1.30 -7.69
CA MET A 4 -2.34 0.06 -8.04
C MET A 4 -1.27 1.11 -7.73
N ILE A 5 -0.57 0.96 -6.60
CA ILE A 5 0.45 1.92 -6.18
C ILE A 5 1.67 1.91 -7.12
N PRO A 6 2.34 0.76 -7.40
CA PRO A 6 3.45 0.74 -8.34
C PRO A 6 3.05 1.22 -9.73
N LEU A 7 1.84 0.87 -10.20
CA LEU A 7 1.30 1.32 -11.49
C LEU A 7 1.16 2.85 -11.54
N SER A 8 0.57 3.44 -10.49
CA SER A 8 0.39 4.89 -10.41
C SER A 8 1.71 5.63 -10.39
N VAL A 9 2.68 5.16 -9.58
CA VAL A 9 4.00 5.77 -9.51
C VAL A 9 4.76 5.59 -10.82
N LEU A 10 4.65 4.41 -11.47
CA LEU A 10 5.28 4.14 -12.76
C LEU A 10 4.77 5.09 -13.87
N ASN A 11 3.47 5.38 -13.88
CA ASN A 11 2.88 6.31 -14.85
C ASN A 11 3.30 7.78 -14.62
N MET A 12 3.60 8.14 -13.37
CA MET A 12 4.07 9.48 -13.01
C MET A 12 5.59 9.65 -13.14
N GLU A 13 6.35 8.57 -13.32
CA GLU A 13 7.80 8.61 -13.37
C GLU A 13 8.29 8.84 -14.80
N GLU A 14 9.14 9.85 -14.99
CA GLU A 14 9.72 10.17 -16.30
C GLU A 14 11.08 9.51 -16.50
N ASN A 15 11.82 9.24 -15.42
CA ASN A 15 13.17 8.71 -15.48
C ASN A 15 13.18 7.21 -15.83
N GLN A 16 13.70 6.88 -17.01
CA GLN A 16 13.76 5.50 -17.53
C GLN A 16 14.55 4.53 -16.63
N LYS A 17 15.58 5.03 -15.90
CA LYS A 17 16.34 4.20 -14.97
C LYS A 17 15.50 3.74 -13.78
N ARG A 18 14.58 4.60 -13.31
CA ARG A 18 13.68 4.31 -12.18
C ARG A 18 12.45 3.50 -12.58
N LYS A 19 12.07 3.53 -13.85
CA LYS A 19 10.99 2.69 -14.39
C LYS A 19 11.27 1.20 -14.28
N LYS A 20 12.55 0.77 -14.42
CA LYS A 20 12.91 -0.65 -14.31
C LYS A 20 12.53 -1.27 -12.95
N PRO A 21 13.02 -0.76 -11.81
CA PRO A 21 12.64 -1.30 -10.51
C PRO A 21 11.13 -1.17 -10.23
N LEU A 22 10.48 -0.09 -10.69
CA LEU A 22 9.02 0.06 -10.54
C LEU A 22 8.23 -1.02 -11.30
N LYS A 23 8.69 -1.45 -12.49
CA LYS A 23 8.08 -2.57 -13.21
C LYS A 23 8.23 -3.90 -12.47
N ILE A 24 9.37 -4.13 -11.82
CA ILE A 24 9.58 -5.32 -10.98
C ILE A 24 8.60 -5.31 -9.81
N LEU A 25 8.48 -4.16 -9.11
CA LEU A 25 7.52 -4.02 -8.01
C LEU A 25 6.07 -4.16 -8.48
N LEU A 26 5.75 -3.67 -9.67
CA LEU A 26 4.42 -3.87 -10.26
C LEU A 26 4.14 -5.36 -10.49
N PHE A 27 5.10 -6.10 -11.04
CA PHE A 27 4.95 -7.53 -11.25
C PHE A 27 4.79 -8.30 -9.95
N THR A 28 5.57 -7.97 -8.92
CA THR A 28 5.43 -8.52 -7.56
C THR A 28 4.05 -8.23 -6.99
N GLY A 29 3.58 -6.98 -7.11
CA GLY A 29 2.24 -6.58 -6.65
C GLY A 29 1.11 -7.27 -7.40
N MET A 30 1.27 -7.56 -8.70
CA MET A 30 0.32 -8.37 -9.47
C MET A 30 0.27 -9.81 -8.97
N ALA A 31 1.42 -10.43 -8.69
CA ALA A 31 1.48 -11.78 -8.14
C ALA A 31 0.80 -11.86 -6.76
N ASP A 32 1.06 -10.89 -5.88
CA ASP A 32 0.38 -10.78 -4.59
C ASP A 32 -1.13 -10.61 -4.74
N SER A 33 -1.57 -9.75 -5.66
CA SER A 33 -3.01 -9.54 -5.91
C SER A 33 -3.70 -10.80 -6.40
N LEU A 34 -3.05 -11.55 -7.29
CA LEU A 34 -3.57 -12.84 -7.77
C LEU A 34 -3.63 -13.88 -6.63
N TYR A 35 -2.61 -13.94 -5.79
CA TYR A 35 -2.58 -14.83 -4.63
C TYR A 35 -3.72 -14.51 -3.66
N PHE A 36 -3.92 -13.25 -3.29
CA PHE A 36 -5.03 -12.87 -2.41
C PHE A 36 -6.40 -13.12 -3.05
N THR A 37 -6.55 -12.87 -4.34
CA THR A 37 -7.79 -13.17 -5.07
C THR A 37 -8.07 -14.68 -5.05
N PHE A 38 -7.06 -15.50 -5.31
CA PHE A 38 -7.16 -16.95 -5.23
C PHE A 38 -7.56 -17.39 -3.82
N CYS A 39 -6.89 -16.87 -2.79
CA CYS A 39 -7.21 -17.18 -1.40
C CYS A 39 -8.66 -16.80 -1.03
N LEU A 40 -9.13 -15.64 -1.46
CA LEU A 40 -10.51 -15.19 -1.21
C LEU A 40 -11.57 -16.04 -1.91
N LEU A 41 -11.25 -16.65 -3.06
CA LEU A 41 -12.17 -17.50 -3.81
C LEU A 41 -12.24 -18.93 -3.27
N PHE A 42 -11.13 -19.46 -2.75
CA PHE A 42 -11.00 -20.87 -2.37
C PHE A 42 -11.00 -21.12 -0.87
N PHE A 43 -10.70 -20.11 -0.06
CA PHE A 43 -10.67 -20.23 1.40
C PHE A 43 -11.77 -19.38 2.04
N ASN A 44 -12.33 -19.88 3.14
CA ASN A 44 -13.35 -19.16 3.89
C ASN A 44 -12.71 -18.04 4.72
N VAL A 45 -13.32 -16.87 4.67
CA VAL A 45 -12.97 -15.71 5.49
C VAL A 45 -14.12 -15.43 6.44
N TYR A 46 -13.88 -15.57 7.73
CA TYR A 46 -14.89 -15.34 8.76
C TYR A 46 -14.61 -14.02 9.48
N PRO A 47 -15.45 -12.98 9.32
CA PRO A 47 -15.33 -11.78 10.13
C PRO A 47 -15.76 -12.10 11.58
N GLN A 48 -14.89 -11.85 12.52
CA GLN A 48 -15.15 -11.99 13.96
C GLN A 48 -15.01 -10.63 14.65
N ILE A 49 -15.95 -10.31 15.52
CA ILE A 49 -15.86 -9.11 16.36
C ILE A 49 -15.19 -9.50 17.67
N LYS A 50 -13.99 -8.97 17.92
CA LYS A 50 -13.25 -9.16 19.15
C LYS A 50 -12.79 -7.80 19.69
N SER A 51 -13.16 -7.49 20.91
CA SER A 51 -12.75 -6.25 21.59
C SER A 51 -13.00 -4.97 20.77
N TYR A 52 -14.21 -4.80 20.23
CA TYR A 52 -14.64 -3.66 19.41
C TYR A 52 -13.92 -3.50 18.04
N HIS A 53 -13.14 -4.49 17.61
CA HIS A 53 -12.48 -4.52 16.30
C HIS A 53 -12.93 -5.72 15.48
N ILE A 54 -12.93 -5.57 14.16
CA ILE A 54 -13.21 -6.66 13.23
C ILE A 54 -11.91 -7.38 12.91
N ILE A 55 -11.84 -8.67 13.27
CA ILE A 55 -10.75 -9.56 12.88
C ILE A 55 -11.26 -10.43 11.74
N TYR A 56 -10.48 -10.52 10.69
CA TYR A 56 -10.73 -11.47 9.61
C TYR A 56 -9.97 -12.77 9.89
N ALA A 57 -10.67 -13.74 10.49
CA ALA A 57 -10.12 -15.08 10.63
C ALA A 57 -10.07 -15.73 9.24
N THR A 58 -8.87 -16.09 8.82
CA THR A 58 -8.62 -16.68 7.50
C THR A 58 -7.94 -18.02 7.66
N ASP A 59 -8.44 -19.04 6.96
CA ASP A 59 -7.85 -20.39 6.92
C ASP A 59 -6.64 -20.47 5.98
N PHE A 60 -5.94 -19.36 5.75
CA PHE A 60 -4.77 -19.28 4.88
C PHE A 60 -3.58 -20.04 5.47
N PRO A 61 -2.71 -20.65 4.64
CA PRO A 61 -1.50 -21.31 5.10
C PRO A 61 -0.62 -20.37 5.91
N GLN A 62 -0.47 -20.66 7.21
CA GLN A 62 0.25 -19.79 8.16
C GLN A 62 1.70 -19.51 7.73
N ALA A 63 2.36 -20.52 7.13
CA ALA A 63 3.74 -20.39 6.68
C ALA A 63 3.93 -19.31 5.59
N LEU A 64 2.95 -19.15 4.69
CA LEU A 64 3.02 -18.17 3.61
C LEU A 64 2.52 -16.79 4.01
N LYS A 65 1.73 -16.67 5.06
CA LYS A 65 1.10 -15.42 5.48
C LYS A 65 2.11 -14.30 5.71
N HIS A 66 3.19 -14.56 6.43
CA HIS A 66 4.21 -13.57 6.72
C HIS A 66 5.04 -13.17 5.49
N VAL A 67 5.34 -14.15 4.63
CA VAL A 67 6.12 -13.92 3.41
C VAL A 67 5.33 -13.06 2.43
N VAL A 68 4.09 -13.45 2.12
CA VAL A 68 3.20 -12.70 1.22
C VAL A 68 2.93 -11.29 1.77
N PHE A 69 2.70 -11.16 3.07
CA PHE A 69 2.52 -9.86 3.70
C PHE A 69 3.76 -8.97 3.58
N SER A 70 4.97 -9.54 3.69
CA SER A 70 6.22 -8.79 3.48
C SER A 70 6.34 -8.30 2.02
N PHE A 71 6.01 -9.13 1.04
CA PHE A 71 5.99 -8.73 -0.38
C PHE A 71 4.94 -7.64 -0.63
N TYR A 72 3.77 -7.77 -0.03
CA TYR A 72 2.72 -6.75 -0.07
C TYR A 72 3.24 -5.40 0.43
N LEU A 73 3.90 -5.35 1.59
CA LEU A 73 4.47 -4.12 2.14
C LEU A 73 5.54 -3.52 1.23
N ILE A 74 6.44 -4.36 0.72
CA ILE A 74 7.49 -3.95 -0.21
C ILE A 74 6.87 -3.35 -1.47
N ALA A 75 5.91 -4.03 -2.10
CA ALA A 75 5.24 -3.56 -3.31
C ALA A 75 4.45 -2.26 -3.08
N THR A 76 3.93 -2.05 -1.87
CA THR A 76 3.09 -0.89 -1.54
C THR A 76 3.91 0.34 -1.13
N ILE A 77 4.97 0.16 -0.36
CA ILE A 77 5.72 1.27 0.25
C ILE A 77 6.92 1.69 -0.60
N THR A 78 7.68 0.74 -1.14
CA THR A 78 8.94 1.01 -1.87
C THR A 78 8.77 1.92 -3.10
N PRO A 79 7.68 1.86 -3.89
CA PRO A 79 7.51 2.72 -5.06
C PRO A 79 7.62 4.21 -4.74
N PHE A 80 7.13 4.65 -3.58
CA PHE A 80 7.19 6.05 -3.17
C PHE A 80 8.62 6.56 -2.99
N PHE A 81 9.53 5.70 -2.53
CA PHE A 81 10.95 6.04 -2.32
C PHE A 81 11.77 5.98 -3.63
N ILE A 82 11.32 5.23 -4.62
CA ILE A 82 11.96 5.16 -5.94
C ILE A 82 11.58 6.37 -6.80
N SER A 83 10.41 6.96 -6.60
CA SER A 83 9.92 8.09 -7.40
C SER A 83 10.90 9.29 -7.36
N SER A 84 11.03 9.96 -8.51
CA SER A 84 11.79 11.22 -8.62
C SER A 84 11.10 12.39 -7.93
N ASN A 85 9.81 12.28 -7.65
CA ASN A 85 9.02 13.35 -7.05
C ASN A 85 9.24 13.40 -5.54
N ARG A 86 9.86 14.48 -5.06
CA ARG A 86 10.15 14.70 -3.63
C ARG A 86 8.92 14.64 -2.74
N ARG A 87 7.74 14.99 -3.25
CA ARG A 87 6.49 14.92 -2.50
C ARG A 87 6.04 13.48 -2.25
N MET A 88 6.33 12.57 -3.21
CA MET A 88 6.07 11.13 -3.05
C MET A 88 6.93 10.53 -1.95
N TYR A 89 8.15 11.01 -1.77
CA TYR A 89 9.01 10.59 -0.67
C TYR A 89 8.42 10.93 0.70
N TYR A 90 7.93 12.15 0.91
CA TYR A 90 7.24 12.54 2.15
C TYR A 90 6.00 11.69 2.40
N PHE A 91 5.21 11.47 1.36
CA PHE A 91 4.01 10.61 1.46
C PHE A 91 4.39 9.16 1.80
N GLY A 92 5.41 8.60 1.17
CA GLY A 92 5.94 7.27 1.48
C GLY A 92 6.44 7.15 2.92
N SER A 93 7.10 8.20 3.45
CA SER A 93 7.56 8.24 4.84
C SER A 93 6.40 8.24 5.83
N LEU A 94 5.34 9.00 5.56
CA LEU A 94 4.12 9.00 6.38
C LEU A 94 3.41 7.64 6.34
N MET A 95 3.31 7.01 5.15
CA MET A 95 2.77 5.66 5.00
C MET A 95 3.59 4.63 5.76
N PHE A 96 4.90 4.69 5.67
CA PHE A 96 5.80 3.81 6.41
C PHE A 96 5.64 3.98 7.92
N LEU A 97 5.62 5.22 8.40
CA LEU A 97 5.44 5.52 9.82
C LEU A 97 4.09 5.02 10.33
N SER A 98 3.00 5.26 9.60
CA SER A 98 1.67 4.76 9.98
C SER A 98 1.63 3.24 10.03
N CYS A 99 2.27 2.56 9.09
CA CYS A 99 2.39 1.11 9.08
C CYS A 99 3.18 0.60 10.30
N ALA A 100 4.31 1.24 10.62
CA ALA A 100 5.15 0.87 11.77
C ALA A 100 4.39 1.05 13.10
N VAL A 101 3.71 2.17 13.29
CA VAL A 101 2.88 2.42 14.48
C VAL A 101 1.77 1.38 14.59
N THR A 102 1.08 1.08 13.49
CA THR A 102 0.01 0.08 13.47
C THR A 102 0.56 -1.32 13.78
N ALA A 103 1.72 -1.69 13.26
CA ALA A 103 2.33 -2.99 13.50
C ALA A 103 2.74 -3.17 14.98
N ILE A 104 3.18 -2.11 15.65
CA ILE A 104 3.62 -2.16 17.05
C ILE A 104 2.40 -2.20 17.98
N VAL A 105 1.39 -1.35 17.73
CA VAL A 105 0.28 -1.15 18.67
C VAL A 105 -0.90 -2.10 18.40
N TYR A 106 -1.16 -2.43 17.13
CA TYR A 106 -2.35 -3.14 16.67
C TYR A 106 -2.02 -4.30 15.72
N PHE A 107 -1.08 -5.16 16.07
CA PHE A 107 -0.64 -6.25 15.20
C PHE A 107 -1.78 -7.16 14.75
N GLU A 108 -2.71 -7.50 15.64
CA GLU A 108 -3.88 -8.35 15.32
C GLU A 108 -4.90 -7.65 14.40
N HIS A 109 -4.92 -6.31 14.37
CA HIS A 109 -5.88 -5.49 13.61
C HIS A 109 -5.21 -4.68 12.50
N LEU A 110 -3.99 -5.05 12.12
CA LEU A 110 -3.12 -4.29 11.24
C LEU A 110 -3.82 -3.85 9.95
N THR A 111 -4.58 -4.74 9.31
CA THR A 111 -5.29 -4.44 8.05
C THR A 111 -6.34 -3.35 8.24
N SER A 112 -7.15 -3.42 9.28
CA SER A 112 -8.25 -2.47 9.52
C SER A 112 -7.71 -1.07 9.88
N VAL A 113 -6.74 -1.02 10.80
CA VAL A 113 -6.16 0.25 11.28
C VAL A 113 -5.32 0.90 10.18
N TRP A 114 -4.59 0.11 9.40
CA TRP A 114 -3.81 0.65 8.29
C TRP A 114 -4.69 1.23 7.16
N CYS A 115 -5.81 0.58 6.84
CA CYS A 115 -6.78 1.14 5.90
C CYS A 115 -7.34 2.49 6.38
N PHE A 116 -7.57 2.65 7.67
CA PHE A 116 -7.97 3.93 8.25
C PHE A 116 -6.91 5.02 8.06
N PHE A 117 -5.64 4.72 8.35
CA PHE A 117 -4.54 5.65 8.12
C PHE A 117 -4.36 5.97 6.62
N ALA A 118 -4.50 4.98 5.73
CA ALA A 118 -4.45 5.20 4.30
C ALA A 118 -5.57 6.14 3.83
N ALA A 119 -6.77 6.03 4.39
CA ALA A 119 -7.88 6.96 4.12
C ALA A 119 -7.56 8.39 4.57
N LEU A 120 -7.00 8.57 5.77
CA LEU A 120 -6.56 9.90 6.24
C LEU A 120 -5.46 10.48 5.34
N LEU A 121 -4.49 9.67 4.92
CA LEU A 121 -3.42 10.09 4.03
C LEU A 121 -3.92 10.44 2.62
N SER A 122 -5.05 9.88 2.17
CA SER A 122 -5.66 10.25 0.89
C SER A 122 -6.06 11.73 0.83
N VAL A 123 -6.43 12.31 1.96
CA VAL A 123 -6.69 13.76 2.10
C VAL A 123 -5.43 14.56 1.81
N THR A 124 -4.27 14.10 2.24
CA THR A 124 -2.98 14.74 1.96
C THR A 124 -2.68 14.77 0.46
N ILE A 125 -2.99 13.70 -0.27
CA ILE A 125 -2.86 13.65 -1.74
C ILE A 125 -3.75 14.72 -2.40
N LEU A 126 -4.98 14.86 -1.94
CA LEU A 126 -5.91 15.88 -2.43
C LEU A 126 -5.34 17.32 -2.29
N PHE A 127 -4.74 17.63 -1.14
CA PHE A 127 -4.08 18.91 -0.92
C PHE A 127 -2.87 19.11 -1.83
N ILE A 128 -2.05 18.06 -2.01
CA ILE A 128 -0.88 18.10 -2.91
C ILE A 128 -1.32 18.39 -4.35
N LEU A 129 -2.34 17.68 -4.85
CA LEU A 129 -2.86 17.84 -6.21
C LEU A 129 -3.48 19.22 -6.42
N ARG A 130 -4.27 19.72 -5.46
CA ARG A 130 -4.85 21.07 -5.52
C ARG A 130 -3.78 22.16 -5.54
N SER A 131 -2.72 21.99 -4.75
CA SER A 131 -1.59 22.94 -4.73
C SER A 131 -0.83 22.95 -6.05
N THR A 132 -0.69 21.80 -6.71
CA THR A 132 -0.02 21.67 -8.01
C THR A 132 -0.85 22.31 -9.13
N ASN A 133 -2.17 22.05 -9.15
CA ASN A 133 -3.07 22.67 -10.13
C ASN A 133 -3.17 24.20 -10.00
N LYS A 134 -3.03 24.75 -8.79
CA LYS A 134 -2.96 26.21 -8.62
C LYS A 134 -1.70 26.82 -9.23
N LYS A 135 -0.55 26.13 -9.15
CA LYS A 135 0.69 26.61 -9.77
C LYS A 135 0.63 26.60 -11.30
N LEU A 136 0.04 25.56 -11.90
CA LEU A 136 -0.13 25.44 -13.36
C LEU A 136 -1.11 26.45 -13.96
N LYS A 137 -2.01 27.02 -13.16
CA LYS A 137 -2.95 28.07 -13.63
C LYS A 137 -2.40 29.50 -13.51
N LEU A 138 -1.23 29.66 -12.88
CA LEU A 138 -0.59 30.98 -12.67
C LEU A 138 0.63 31.18 -13.58
N GLU A 139 1.02 30.17 -14.37
CA GLU A 139 1.96 30.25 -15.49
C GLU A 139 1.19 30.30 -16.83
#